data_54e143c261aa19403f2737379bb27837
#
_entry.id   54e143c261aa19403f2737379bb27837
#
_cell.length_a   1.000
_cell.length_b   1.000
_cell.length_c   1.000
_cell.angle_alpha   90.00
_cell.angle_beta   90.00
_cell.angle_gamma   90.00
#
_symmetry.space_group_name_H-M   'P 1'
#
loop_
_entity.id
_entity.type
_entity.pdbx_description
1 polymer ?
#
loop_
_entity_poly.entity_id
_entity_poly.type
_entity_poly.pdbx_seq_one_letter_code
_entity_poly.pdbx_strand_id
1 'polypeptide(L)'
;MVNCLVLLSTYNGEKYLKDLLDSVLAQRNVNVDLLVRDDGSSDSTIDILKRYEGKHVKIYRGANLKPAKSFLDLIHSAPLTYDYYALCDQDDVWKINKLEKAVKMLENISAPALYSGAVEITNQHLENARLSIHQNTFSEPLFGILTFGTPGCTFVFNKSLLQNLKEYTPAVCSMHDSWISFVCLATGGKFVYDKESYIYYRQHDGNVLGAQRHSLVDTFKDIIFYKGIRRSDMAKEVLQGYKKKMMPDVEDAFSTFAYYRKSIRCKVKLLCVPYQDTVSRRSFIKVKLRVLFNAI
;
A
#
# COMPACT_ATOMS: atom_id res chain seq x y z
N MET A 1 2.82 -13.70 23.10
CA MET A 1 1.92 -13.34 21.99
C MET A 1 2.56 -12.17 21.24
N VAL A 2 2.54 -12.16 19.93
CA VAL A 2 3.16 -11.13 19.09
C VAL A 2 2.33 -9.84 19.20
N ASN A 3 3.00 -8.68 19.22
CA ASN A 3 2.35 -7.37 19.31
C ASN A 3 2.32 -6.70 17.91
N CYS A 4 1.13 -6.31 17.47
CA CYS A 4 0.91 -5.68 16.19
C CYS A 4 0.25 -4.30 16.37
N LEU A 5 0.81 -3.26 15.74
CA LEU A 5 0.20 -1.94 15.68
C LEU A 5 -0.51 -1.76 14.34
N VAL A 6 -1.81 -1.53 14.39
CA VAL A 6 -2.60 -1.20 13.19
C VAL A 6 -2.63 0.32 13.01
N LEU A 7 -2.24 0.77 11.83
CA LEU A 7 -2.22 2.18 11.41
C LEU A 7 -3.47 2.46 10.58
N LEU A 8 -4.37 3.26 11.11
CA LEU A 8 -5.67 3.59 10.50
C LEU A 8 -5.74 5.08 10.18
N SER A 9 -5.95 5.42 8.91
CA SER A 9 -6.30 6.78 8.50
C SER A 9 -7.80 6.89 8.26
N THR A 10 -8.45 7.93 8.85
CA THR A 10 -9.88 8.17 8.68
C THR A 10 -10.16 9.57 8.15
N TYR A 11 -11.17 9.67 7.29
CA TYR A 11 -11.73 10.94 6.82
C TYR A 11 -13.19 10.73 6.37
N ASN A 12 -14.16 11.31 7.08
CA ASN A 12 -15.59 11.18 6.82
C ASN A 12 -16.01 9.71 6.61
N GLY A 13 -15.66 8.86 7.58
CA GLY A 13 -15.82 7.40 7.53
C GLY A 13 -17.00 6.87 8.34
N GLU A 14 -17.89 7.71 8.86
CA GLU A 14 -18.94 7.34 9.83
C GLU A 14 -19.74 6.09 9.43
N LYS A 15 -19.91 5.88 8.11
CA LYS A 15 -20.78 4.82 7.58
C LYS A 15 -20.25 3.40 7.82
N TYR A 16 -18.91 3.21 7.77
CA TYR A 16 -18.31 1.86 7.77
C TYR A 16 -17.31 1.66 8.91
N LEU A 17 -16.86 2.74 9.56
CA LEU A 17 -15.78 2.73 10.53
C LEU A 17 -16.04 1.77 11.69
N LYS A 18 -17.29 1.65 12.15
CA LYS A 18 -17.65 0.73 13.24
C LYS A 18 -17.36 -0.73 12.88
N ASP A 19 -17.81 -1.18 11.71
CA ASP A 19 -17.58 -2.56 11.25
C ASP A 19 -16.10 -2.89 11.16
N LEU A 20 -15.32 -1.92 10.65
CA LEU A 20 -13.87 -2.05 10.59
C LEU A 20 -13.27 -2.20 11.98
N LEU A 21 -13.52 -1.25 12.91
CA LEU A 21 -12.93 -1.26 14.25
C LEU A 21 -13.25 -2.55 14.99
N ASP A 22 -14.50 -3.01 14.94
CA ASP A 22 -14.92 -4.27 15.55
C ASP A 22 -14.14 -5.46 14.97
N SER A 23 -13.93 -5.50 13.64
CA SER A 23 -13.21 -6.59 12.97
C SER A 23 -11.70 -6.59 13.27
N VAL A 24 -11.09 -5.39 13.42
CA VAL A 24 -9.68 -5.25 13.75
C VAL A 24 -9.43 -5.63 15.22
N LEU A 25 -10.29 -5.19 16.14
CA LEU A 25 -10.14 -5.52 17.56
C LEU A 25 -10.48 -6.99 17.87
N ALA A 26 -11.20 -7.68 16.99
CA ALA A 26 -11.52 -9.10 17.13
C ALA A 26 -10.42 -10.06 16.65
N GLN A 27 -9.27 -9.57 16.18
CA GLN A 27 -8.18 -10.42 15.68
C GLN A 27 -7.71 -11.41 16.76
N ARG A 28 -7.37 -12.64 16.33
CA ARG A 28 -6.95 -13.73 17.24
C ARG A 28 -5.45 -14.01 17.14
N ASN A 29 -4.89 -14.56 18.21
CA ASN A 29 -3.51 -15.04 18.33
C ASN A 29 -2.43 -13.94 18.16
N VAL A 30 -2.83 -12.66 18.19
CA VAL A 30 -1.96 -11.48 18.21
C VAL A 30 -2.52 -10.45 19.19
N ASN A 31 -1.63 -9.69 19.85
CA ASN A 31 -2.04 -8.51 20.60
C ASN A 31 -2.15 -7.33 19.63
N VAL A 32 -3.30 -6.69 19.57
CA VAL A 32 -3.58 -5.60 18.63
C VAL A 32 -3.74 -4.29 19.37
N ASP A 33 -2.95 -3.30 18.98
CA ASP A 33 -3.19 -1.90 19.29
C ASP A 33 -3.44 -1.12 17.99
N LEU A 34 -4.22 -0.04 18.07
CA LEU A 34 -4.51 0.86 16.95
C LEU A 34 -3.91 2.24 17.21
N LEU A 35 -3.27 2.77 16.18
CA LEU A 35 -2.94 4.19 16.08
C LEU A 35 -3.80 4.79 14.96
N VAL A 36 -4.73 5.65 15.34
CA VAL A 36 -5.72 6.24 14.42
C VAL A 36 -5.38 7.71 14.21
N ARG A 37 -5.28 8.11 12.93
CA ARG A 37 -5.21 9.50 12.53
C ARG A 37 -6.51 9.89 11.84
N ASP A 38 -7.20 10.87 12.41
CA ASP A 38 -8.34 11.52 11.74
C ASP A 38 -7.86 12.71 10.93
N ASP A 39 -8.13 12.67 9.64
CA ASP A 39 -7.72 13.68 8.64
C ASP A 39 -8.66 14.91 8.61
N GLY A 40 -9.27 15.24 9.76
CA GLY A 40 -10.16 16.41 9.91
C GLY A 40 -11.59 16.12 9.45
N SER A 41 -12.15 14.99 9.85
CA SER A 41 -13.55 14.64 9.57
C SER A 41 -14.53 15.68 10.09
N SER A 42 -15.62 15.86 9.34
CA SER A 42 -16.73 16.76 9.65
C SER A 42 -18.06 16.04 9.93
N ASP A 43 -18.08 14.71 9.76
CA ASP A 43 -19.19 13.83 10.10
C ASP A 43 -19.02 13.21 11.49
N SER A 44 -19.79 12.16 11.82
CA SER A 44 -19.74 11.49 13.13
C SER A 44 -18.50 10.59 13.34
N THR A 45 -17.51 10.60 12.45
CA THR A 45 -16.29 9.76 12.55
C THR A 45 -15.61 9.90 13.90
N ILE A 46 -15.39 11.13 14.36
CA ILE A 46 -14.73 11.39 15.65
C ILE A 46 -15.53 10.85 16.83
N ASP A 47 -16.85 10.98 16.82
CA ASP A 47 -17.71 10.49 17.91
C ASP A 47 -17.73 8.96 17.96
N ILE A 48 -17.63 8.30 16.79
CA ILE A 48 -17.44 6.84 16.72
C ILE A 48 -16.09 6.47 17.32
N LEU A 49 -15.00 7.10 16.89
CA LEU A 49 -13.65 6.82 17.37
C LEU A 49 -13.51 6.96 18.89
N LYS A 50 -14.06 8.02 19.48
CA LYS A 50 -14.03 8.26 20.93
C LYS A 50 -14.63 7.12 21.75
N ARG A 51 -15.59 6.35 21.21
CA ARG A 51 -16.18 5.18 21.91
C ARG A 51 -15.21 4.02 22.02
N TYR A 52 -14.18 3.97 21.17
CA TYR A 52 -13.13 2.94 21.15
C TYR A 52 -11.83 3.41 21.81
N GLU A 53 -11.69 4.73 22.07
CA GLU A 53 -10.47 5.29 22.64
C GLU A 53 -10.16 4.71 24.03
N GLY A 54 -8.90 4.28 24.24
CA GLY A 54 -8.48 3.69 25.51
C GLY A 54 -7.08 3.07 25.43
N LYS A 55 -6.85 2.03 26.21
CA LYS A 55 -5.54 1.40 26.33
C LYS A 55 -4.98 0.90 24.99
N HIS A 56 -5.86 0.32 24.16
CA HIS A 56 -5.49 -0.33 22.88
C HIS A 56 -5.77 0.53 21.64
N VAL A 57 -6.41 1.68 21.79
CA VAL A 57 -6.77 2.57 20.66
C VAL A 57 -6.34 3.98 21.02
N LYS A 58 -5.36 4.49 20.30
CA LYS A 58 -4.89 5.89 20.42
C LYS A 58 -5.32 6.66 19.18
N ILE A 59 -5.90 7.84 19.42
CA ILE A 59 -6.46 8.68 18.36
C ILE A 59 -5.77 10.05 18.43
N TYR A 60 -5.41 10.56 17.24
CA TYR A 60 -5.03 11.97 17.10
C TYR A 60 -5.65 12.55 15.84
N ARG A 61 -5.81 13.86 15.83
CA ARG A 61 -6.46 14.59 14.74
C ARG A 61 -5.47 15.53 14.08
N GLY A 62 -5.58 15.68 12.76
CA GLY A 62 -4.80 16.62 11.98
C GLY A 62 -5.60 17.27 10.85
N ALA A 63 -4.94 18.18 10.13
CA ALA A 63 -5.49 18.70 8.89
C ALA A 63 -5.53 17.59 7.82
N ASN A 64 -6.42 17.72 6.84
CA ASN A 64 -6.55 16.75 5.75
C ASN A 64 -5.29 16.71 4.86
N LEU A 65 -4.49 15.67 5.01
CA LEU A 65 -3.26 15.43 4.25
C LEU A 65 -3.49 14.58 3.00
N LYS A 66 -4.70 14.05 2.81
CA LYS A 66 -5.04 13.02 1.82
C LYS A 66 -4.38 11.67 2.14
N PRO A 67 -4.88 10.54 1.62
CA PRO A 67 -4.47 9.20 2.05
C PRO A 67 -2.96 8.96 2.05
N ALA A 68 -2.26 9.32 0.98
CA ALA A 68 -0.82 9.07 0.87
C ALA A 68 -0.02 9.70 2.02
N LYS A 69 -0.23 10.97 2.30
CA LYS A 69 0.50 11.70 3.35
C LYS A 69 -0.01 11.38 4.75
N SER A 70 -1.31 11.06 4.91
CA SER A 70 -1.89 10.64 6.17
C SER A 70 -1.26 9.33 6.66
N PHE A 71 -1.08 8.35 5.78
CA PHE A 71 -0.36 7.12 6.12
C PHE A 71 1.13 7.33 6.37
N LEU A 72 1.79 8.25 5.66
CA LEU A 72 3.19 8.60 5.95
C LEU A 72 3.32 9.22 7.35
N ASP A 73 2.40 10.09 7.75
CA ASP A 73 2.34 10.68 9.08
C ASP A 73 2.15 9.60 10.16
N LEU A 74 1.23 8.65 9.95
CA LEU A 74 1.05 7.48 10.82
C LEU A 74 2.32 6.64 10.97
N ILE A 75 3.01 6.36 9.85
CA ILE A 75 4.27 5.60 9.83
C ILE A 75 5.34 6.32 10.66
N HIS A 76 5.49 7.64 10.49
CA HIS A 76 6.45 8.43 11.26
C HIS A 76 6.07 8.55 12.74
N SER A 77 4.78 8.59 13.08
CA SER A 77 4.28 8.64 14.46
C SER A 77 4.33 7.30 15.17
N ALA A 78 4.35 6.17 14.43
CA ALA A 78 4.34 4.83 15.00
C ALA A 78 5.58 4.56 15.86
N PRO A 79 5.46 4.07 17.12
CA PRO A 79 6.60 3.71 17.95
C PRO A 79 7.25 2.40 17.46
N LEU A 80 8.57 2.25 17.66
CA LEU A 80 9.34 1.05 17.30
C LEU A 80 9.25 -0.07 18.36
N THR A 81 8.16 -0.15 19.10
CA THR A 81 7.98 -1.09 20.21
C THR A 81 7.18 -2.34 19.84
N TYR A 82 6.57 -2.36 18.66
CA TYR A 82 5.80 -3.49 18.15
C TYR A 82 6.65 -4.39 17.26
N ASP A 83 6.24 -5.65 17.14
CA ASP A 83 6.90 -6.64 16.29
C ASP A 83 6.51 -6.45 14.83
N TYR A 84 5.22 -6.14 14.60
CA TYR A 84 4.64 -5.92 13.27
C TYR A 84 3.72 -4.70 13.24
N TYR A 85 3.52 -4.19 12.03
CA TYR A 85 2.67 -3.04 11.71
C TYR A 85 1.77 -3.39 10.55
N ALA A 86 0.51 -2.98 10.60
CA ALA A 86 -0.46 -3.21 9.53
C ALA A 86 -1.10 -1.91 9.09
N LEU A 87 -1.40 -1.78 7.79
CA LEU A 87 -2.21 -0.67 7.30
C LEU A 87 -3.68 -1.06 7.26
N CYS A 88 -4.55 -0.07 7.44
CA CYS A 88 -5.98 -0.28 7.50
C CYS A 88 -6.73 0.88 6.83
N ASP A 89 -7.56 0.58 5.84
CA ASP A 89 -8.51 1.53 5.27
C ASP A 89 -9.80 1.51 6.10
N GLN A 90 -10.51 2.65 6.18
CA GLN A 90 -11.62 2.87 7.12
C GLN A 90 -12.93 2.15 6.77
N ASP A 91 -13.03 1.53 5.59
CA ASP A 91 -14.25 1.03 4.96
C ASP A 91 -14.28 -0.48 4.73
N ASP A 92 -13.18 -1.17 5.06
CA ASP A 92 -13.04 -2.62 4.91
C ASP A 92 -13.53 -3.41 6.14
N VAL A 93 -13.59 -4.74 6.02
CA VAL A 93 -13.81 -5.66 7.15
C VAL A 93 -12.77 -6.76 7.11
N TRP A 94 -12.08 -6.99 8.24
CA TRP A 94 -11.04 -7.99 8.36
C TRP A 94 -11.59 -9.35 8.82
N LYS A 95 -11.12 -10.43 8.22
CA LYS A 95 -11.36 -11.77 8.76
C LYS A 95 -10.53 -11.96 10.02
N ILE A 96 -11.06 -12.71 10.97
CA ILE A 96 -10.56 -12.83 12.35
C ILE A 96 -9.10 -13.31 12.49
N ASN A 97 -8.54 -13.91 11.44
CA ASN A 97 -7.19 -14.47 11.40
C ASN A 97 -6.23 -13.74 10.47
N LYS A 98 -6.57 -12.53 9.98
CA LYS A 98 -5.74 -11.76 9.03
C LYS A 98 -4.33 -11.53 9.56
N LEU A 99 -4.20 -11.00 10.77
CA LEU A 99 -2.89 -10.68 11.34
C LEU A 99 -2.10 -11.94 11.69
N GLU A 100 -2.74 -12.97 12.22
CA GLU A 100 -2.09 -14.26 12.52
C GLU A 100 -1.44 -14.86 11.27
N LYS A 101 -2.18 -14.86 10.14
CA LYS A 101 -1.67 -15.42 8.88
C LYS A 101 -0.51 -14.60 8.32
N ALA A 102 -0.63 -13.28 8.32
CA ALA A 102 0.45 -12.40 7.87
C ALA A 102 1.71 -12.55 8.74
N VAL A 103 1.57 -12.56 10.07
CA VAL A 103 2.67 -12.75 11.00
C VAL A 103 3.37 -14.08 10.76
N LYS A 104 2.62 -15.18 10.62
CA LYS A 104 3.18 -16.51 10.36
C LYS A 104 4.03 -16.56 9.09
N MET A 105 3.67 -15.80 8.06
CA MET A 105 4.44 -15.73 6.82
C MET A 105 5.70 -14.85 6.94
N LEU A 106 5.74 -13.96 7.93
CA LEU A 106 6.86 -13.03 8.15
C LEU A 106 7.79 -13.43 9.30
N GLU A 107 7.39 -14.32 10.22
CA GLU A 107 8.06 -14.58 11.52
C GLU A 107 9.53 -15.02 11.40
N ASN A 108 9.92 -15.66 10.30
CA ASN A 108 11.29 -16.12 10.07
C ASN A 108 12.12 -15.16 9.19
N ILE A 109 11.65 -13.92 8.97
CA ILE A 109 12.32 -12.94 8.12
C ILE A 109 12.86 -11.81 9.00
N SER A 110 14.17 -11.79 9.24
CA SER A 110 14.84 -10.71 9.98
C SER A 110 15.13 -9.46 9.13
N ALA A 111 15.29 -9.62 7.81
CA ALA A 111 15.41 -8.51 6.86
C ALA A 111 14.11 -7.68 6.84
N PRO A 112 14.13 -6.45 6.27
CA PRO A 112 12.89 -5.72 6.00
C PRO A 112 11.90 -6.61 5.24
N ALA A 113 10.65 -6.69 5.70
CA ALA A 113 9.69 -7.62 5.11
C ALA A 113 8.30 -7.00 5.03
N LEU A 114 7.67 -7.20 3.89
CA LEU A 114 6.32 -6.73 3.57
C LEU A 114 5.45 -7.91 3.12
N TYR A 115 4.38 -8.16 3.85
CA TYR A 115 3.30 -9.06 3.46
C TYR A 115 2.20 -8.29 2.73
N SER A 116 1.63 -8.90 1.72
CA SER A 116 0.37 -8.51 1.10
C SER A 116 -0.43 -9.75 0.75
N GLY A 117 -1.75 -9.62 0.71
CA GLY A 117 -2.65 -10.73 0.35
C GLY A 117 -3.66 -10.35 -0.73
N ALA A 118 -4.35 -11.36 -1.25
CA ALA A 118 -5.50 -11.16 -2.10
C ALA A 118 -6.64 -10.47 -1.33
N VAL A 119 -7.59 -9.90 -2.04
CA VAL A 119 -8.78 -9.26 -1.46
C VAL A 119 -10.05 -9.91 -1.98
N GLU A 120 -11.07 -10.02 -1.15
CA GLU A 120 -12.43 -10.30 -1.59
C GLU A 120 -13.16 -8.98 -1.81
N ILE A 121 -13.33 -8.61 -3.09
CA ILE A 121 -14.06 -7.40 -3.48
C ILE A 121 -15.54 -7.66 -3.26
N THR A 122 -16.19 -6.80 -2.46
CA THR A 122 -17.63 -6.86 -2.15
C THR A 122 -18.32 -5.56 -2.52
N ASN A 123 -19.67 -5.57 -2.54
CA ASN A 123 -20.45 -4.33 -2.59
C ASN A 123 -20.45 -3.64 -1.21
N GLN A 124 -21.16 -2.51 -1.11
CA GLN A 124 -21.27 -1.73 0.13
C GLN A 124 -21.92 -2.51 1.31
N HIS A 125 -22.65 -3.60 1.06
CA HIS A 125 -23.32 -4.45 2.03
C HIS A 125 -22.53 -5.73 2.36
N LEU A 126 -21.26 -5.85 1.92
CA LEU A 126 -20.42 -7.04 2.05
C LEU A 126 -20.94 -8.28 1.32
N GLU A 127 -21.72 -8.09 0.28
CA GLU A 127 -22.29 -9.15 -0.56
C GLU A 127 -21.50 -9.28 -1.87
N ASN A 128 -21.81 -10.35 -2.64
CA ASN A 128 -21.24 -10.61 -3.95
C ASN A 128 -19.69 -10.67 -3.95
N ALA A 129 -19.10 -11.27 -2.93
CA ALA A 129 -17.68 -11.39 -2.75
C ALA A 129 -17.00 -12.06 -3.96
N ARG A 130 -15.98 -11.41 -4.50
CA ARG A 130 -15.17 -11.92 -5.61
C ARG A 130 -13.69 -11.80 -5.30
N LEU A 131 -12.98 -12.92 -5.30
CA LEU A 131 -11.54 -12.94 -5.09
C LEU A 131 -10.82 -12.16 -6.20
N SER A 132 -9.94 -11.25 -5.79
CA SER A 132 -9.07 -10.49 -6.67
C SER A 132 -7.62 -10.68 -6.24
N ILE A 133 -6.82 -11.27 -7.12
CA ILE A 133 -5.41 -11.60 -6.88
C ILE A 133 -4.56 -10.56 -7.60
N HIS A 134 -3.73 -9.83 -6.86
CA HIS A 134 -2.78 -8.84 -7.36
C HIS A 134 -1.36 -9.24 -6.96
N GLN A 135 -0.93 -10.39 -7.48
CA GLN A 135 0.40 -10.90 -7.17
C GLN A 135 1.47 -9.97 -7.72
N ASN A 136 2.47 -9.68 -6.91
CA ASN A 136 3.66 -8.95 -7.30
C ASN A 136 4.91 -9.73 -6.89
N THR A 137 6.08 -9.31 -7.38
CA THR A 137 7.36 -9.94 -7.06
C THR A 137 8.47 -8.91 -7.05
N PHE A 138 9.49 -9.15 -6.22
CA PHE A 138 10.75 -8.40 -6.21
C PHE A 138 11.92 -9.19 -6.83
N SER A 139 11.68 -10.41 -7.31
CA SER A 139 12.72 -11.23 -7.95
C SER A 139 13.36 -10.55 -9.15
N GLU A 140 12.57 -9.75 -9.89
CA GLU A 140 13.01 -8.92 -11.01
C GLU A 140 12.72 -7.45 -10.67
N PRO A 141 13.70 -6.68 -10.13
CA PRO A 141 13.44 -5.34 -9.59
C PRO A 141 12.74 -4.40 -10.56
N LEU A 142 13.18 -4.35 -11.82
CA LEU A 142 12.59 -3.46 -12.82
C LEU A 142 11.15 -3.84 -13.18
N PHE A 143 10.85 -5.13 -13.26
CA PHE A 143 9.49 -5.62 -13.46
C PHE A 143 8.60 -5.28 -12.25
N GLY A 144 9.09 -5.54 -11.03
CA GLY A 144 8.38 -5.25 -9.78
C GLY A 144 8.04 -3.76 -9.66
N ILE A 145 9.02 -2.86 -9.86
CA ILE A 145 8.81 -1.40 -9.83
C ILE A 145 7.78 -0.98 -10.89
N LEU A 146 7.86 -1.54 -12.09
CA LEU A 146 7.00 -1.19 -13.22
C LEU A 146 5.54 -1.62 -13.01
N THR A 147 5.31 -2.79 -12.43
CA THR A 147 4.00 -3.46 -12.38
C THR A 147 3.34 -3.42 -11.00
N PHE A 148 4.02 -2.94 -9.97
CA PHE A 148 3.49 -2.92 -8.61
C PHE A 148 2.06 -2.33 -8.54
N GLY A 149 1.18 -2.99 -7.80
CA GLY A 149 -0.23 -2.60 -7.71
C GLY A 149 -1.04 -3.38 -6.67
N THR A 150 -0.40 -3.82 -5.57
CA THR A 150 -1.10 -4.49 -4.46
C THR A 150 -1.77 -3.49 -3.52
N PRO A 151 -3.01 -3.75 -3.04
CA PRO A 151 -3.73 -2.85 -2.15
C PRO A 151 -3.05 -2.69 -0.79
N GLY A 152 -2.84 -1.44 -0.36
CA GLY A 152 -2.20 -1.09 0.91
C GLY A 152 -2.93 -1.63 2.14
N CYS A 153 -4.26 -1.73 2.11
CA CYS A 153 -5.07 -2.27 3.21
C CYS A 153 -4.76 -3.75 3.56
N THR A 154 -4.04 -4.46 2.68
CA THR A 154 -3.57 -5.82 2.95
C THR A 154 -2.21 -5.86 3.65
N PHE A 155 -1.47 -4.75 3.70
CA PHE A 155 -0.09 -4.71 4.14
C PHE A 155 0.07 -5.02 5.63
N VAL A 156 1.00 -5.95 5.90
CA VAL A 156 1.61 -6.17 7.21
C VAL A 156 3.11 -6.19 7.02
N PHE A 157 3.85 -5.49 7.87
CA PHE A 157 5.30 -5.42 7.74
C PHE A 157 5.99 -5.46 9.09
N ASN A 158 7.25 -5.90 9.09
CA ASN A 158 8.02 -6.04 10.31
C ASN A 158 8.66 -4.73 10.77
N LYS A 159 9.16 -4.72 11.99
CA LYS A 159 9.85 -3.58 12.61
C LYS A 159 11.03 -3.09 11.78
N SER A 160 11.78 -4.00 11.14
CA SER A 160 12.93 -3.64 10.29
C SER A 160 12.51 -2.76 9.10
N LEU A 161 11.37 -3.05 8.46
CA LEU A 161 10.85 -2.20 7.40
C LEU A 161 10.37 -0.84 7.94
N LEU A 162 9.68 -0.81 9.10
CA LEU A 162 9.29 0.47 9.70
C LEU A 162 10.51 1.36 10.00
N GLN A 163 11.59 0.79 10.52
CA GLN A 163 12.83 1.54 10.76
C GLN A 163 13.32 2.23 9.49
N ASN A 164 13.39 1.50 8.38
CA ASN A 164 13.78 2.11 7.10
C ASN A 164 12.80 3.19 6.62
N LEU A 165 11.49 2.95 6.73
CA LEU A 165 10.46 3.93 6.34
C LEU A 165 10.58 5.25 7.11
N LYS A 166 11.04 5.21 8.36
CA LYS A 166 11.21 6.41 9.20
C LYS A 166 12.50 7.21 8.90
N GLU A 167 13.44 6.67 8.13
CA GLU A 167 14.70 7.35 7.84
C GLU A 167 14.56 8.50 6.83
N TYR A 168 13.54 8.45 5.98
CA TYR A 168 13.35 9.45 4.94
C TYR A 168 11.86 9.73 4.69
N THR A 169 11.51 11.01 4.69
CA THR A 169 10.17 11.50 4.34
C THR A 169 10.19 12.02 2.91
N PRO A 170 9.45 11.41 1.97
CA PRO A 170 9.43 11.86 0.59
C PRO A 170 8.71 13.19 0.44
N ALA A 171 9.29 14.12 -0.34
CA ALA A 171 8.59 15.34 -0.75
C ALA A 171 7.43 15.01 -1.70
N VAL A 172 7.60 13.97 -2.51
CA VAL A 172 6.62 13.53 -3.53
C VAL A 172 6.24 12.07 -3.29
N CYS A 173 4.97 11.82 -2.96
CA CYS A 173 4.41 10.49 -2.79
C CYS A 173 3.05 10.39 -3.49
N SER A 174 2.96 9.52 -4.49
CA SER A 174 1.70 9.28 -5.21
C SER A 174 0.70 8.46 -4.40
N MET A 175 1.19 7.38 -3.78
CA MET A 175 0.44 6.51 -2.88
C MET A 175 1.39 5.86 -1.86
N HIS A 176 0.93 5.72 -0.63
CA HIS A 176 1.70 5.16 0.47
C HIS A 176 2.07 3.69 0.26
N ASP A 177 1.20 2.89 -0.35
CA ASP A 177 1.45 1.49 -0.68
C ASP A 177 2.63 1.31 -1.63
N SER A 178 2.66 2.09 -2.70
CA SER A 178 3.79 2.11 -3.64
C SER A 178 5.08 2.59 -2.96
N TRP A 179 4.99 3.59 -2.07
CA TRP A 179 6.15 4.06 -1.31
C TRP A 179 6.74 2.97 -0.41
N ILE A 180 5.91 2.32 0.41
CA ILE A 180 6.33 1.25 1.32
C ILE A 180 6.99 0.10 0.55
N SER A 181 6.40 -0.28 -0.58
CA SER A 181 6.94 -1.35 -1.42
C SER A 181 8.27 -0.98 -2.07
N PHE A 182 8.39 0.26 -2.54
CA PHE A 182 9.64 0.75 -3.11
C PHE A 182 10.75 0.83 -2.06
N VAL A 183 10.46 1.30 -0.85
CA VAL A 183 11.42 1.30 0.26
C VAL A 183 11.81 -0.12 0.66
N CYS A 184 10.84 -1.04 0.74
CA CYS A 184 11.11 -2.45 1.01
C CYS A 184 12.11 -3.03 -0.01
N LEU A 185 11.87 -2.83 -1.31
CA LEU A 185 12.77 -3.28 -2.37
C LEU A 185 14.14 -2.57 -2.29
N ALA A 186 14.16 -1.25 -2.11
CA ALA A 186 15.39 -0.44 -2.07
C ALA A 186 16.32 -0.80 -0.91
N THR A 187 15.77 -1.34 0.17
CA THR A 187 16.53 -1.71 1.38
C THR A 187 16.80 -3.22 1.49
N GLY A 188 16.73 -3.95 0.37
CA GLY A 188 16.99 -5.39 0.31
C GLY A 188 15.92 -6.24 1.01
N GLY A 189 14.71 -5.71 1.13
CA GLY A 189 13.62 -6.38 1.81
C GLY A 189 12.96 -7.48 0.99
N LYS A 190 12.15 -8.29 1.68
CA LYS A 190 11.38 -9.38 1.09
C LYS A 190 9.91 -9.00 0.96
N PHE A 191 9.33 -9.26 -0.21
CA PHE A 191 7.90 -9.17 -0.45
C PHE A 191 7.29 -10.57 -0.43
N VAL A 192 6.31 -10.76 0.46
CA VAL A 192 5.61 -12.03 0.65
C VAL A 192 4.16 -11.83 0.23
N TYR A 193 3.71 -12.59 -0.76
CA TYR A 193 2.34 -12.51 -1.27
C TYR A 193 1.55 -13.76 -0.93
N ASP A 194 0.37 -13.55 -0.34
CA ASP A 194 -0.60 -14.61 -0.06
C ASP A 194 -1.74 -14.57 -1.08
N LYS A 195 -2.05 -15.71 -1.71
CA LYS A 195 -3.15 -15.85 -2.66
C LYS A 195 -4.52 -15.95 -1.97
N GLU A 196 -4.51 -16.20 -0.65
CA GLU A 196 -5.70 -16.22 0.17
C GLU A 196 -6.10 -14.80 0.58
N SER A 197 -7.40 -14.58 0.76
CA SER A 197 -7.93 -13.31 1.22
C SER A 197 -8.38 -13.39 2.67
N TYR A 198 -7.93 -12.42 3.46
CA TYR A 198 -8.34 -12.23 4.84
C TYR A 198 -9.01 -10.87 5.06
N ILE A 199 -9.55 -10.27 3.98
CA ILE A 199 -10.20 -8.97 4.01
C ILE A 199 -11.38 -8.95 3.03
N TYR A 200 -12.50 -8.39 3.46
CA TYR A 200 -13.59 -7.95 2.59
C TYR A 200 -13.34 -6.51 2.19
N TYR A 201 -12.91 -6.33 0.94
CA TYR A 201 -12.60 -5.04 0.34
C TYR A 201 -13.88 -4.42 -0.21
N ARG A 202 -14.43 -3.48 0.54
CA ARG A 202 -15.73 -2.87 0.26
C ARG A 202 -15.64 -1.88 -0.90
N GLN A 203 -16.57 -1.98 -1.85
CA GLN A 203 -16.69 -1.04 -2.95
C GLN A 203 -17.95 -0.18 -2.77
N HIS A 204 -17.76 1.12 -2.80
CA HIS A 204 -18.81 2.14 -2.74
C HIS A 204 -18.35 3.41 -3.50
N ASP A 205 -19.25 4.36 -3.72
CA ASP A 205 -18.97 5.57 -4.54
C ASP A 205 -17.89 6.49 -3.96
N GLY A 206 -17.57 6.36 -2.67
CA GLY A 206 -16.54 7.15 -1.99
C GLY A 206 -15.12 6.56 -2.02
N ASN A 207 -14.89 5.40 -2.65
CA ASN A 207 -13.55 4.81 -2.71
C ASN A 207 -12.58 5.68 -3.52
N VAL A 208 -11.38 5.92 -2.99
CA VAL A 208 -10.32 6.69 -3.68
C VAL A 208 -9.86 5.99 -4.97
N LEU A 209 -9.78 4.67 -4.93
CA LEU A 209 -9.48 3.81 -6.08
C LEU A 209 -10.53 2.70 -6.13
N GLY A 210 -11.61 2.94 -6.88
CA GLY A 210 -12.63 1.91 -7.10
C GLY A 210 -12.15 0.81 -8.04
N ALA A 211 -12.63 -0.44 -7.83
CA ALA A 211 -12.40 -1.57 -8.72
C ALA A 211 -13.18 -1.47 -10.06
N GLN A 212 -13.51 -0.26 -10.51
CA GLN A 212 -14.25 -0.03 -11.75
C GLN A 212 -13.43 -0.50 -12.97
N ARG A 213 -14.10 -1.22 -13.88
CA ARG A 213 -13.53 -1.61 -15.16
C ARG A 213 -13.50 -0.38 -16.09
N HIS A 214 -12.38 0.36 -16.09
CA HIS A 214 -12.17 1.39 -17.10
C HIS A 214 -12.14 0.77 -18.51
N SER A 215 -12.83 1.41 -19.43
CA SER A 215 -12.72 1.06 -20.86
C SER A 215 -11.30 1.36 -21.37
N LEU A 216 -10.94 0.85 -22.54
CA LEU A 216 -9.65 1.22 -23.17
C LEU A 216 -9.61 2.72 -23.50
N VAL A 217 -10.76 3.31 -23.84
CA VAL A 217 -10.88 4.74 -24.15
C VAL A 217 -10.66 5.59 -22.89
N ASP A 218 -11.23 5.19 -21.73
CA ASP A 218 -11.01 5.89 -20.46
C ASP A 218 -9.55 5.78 -20.05
N THR A 219 -8.94 4.58 -20.19
CA THR A 219 -7.50 4.39 -19.96
C THR A 219 -6.66 5.32 -20.84
N PHE A 220 -7.02 5.52 -22.10
CA PHE A 220 -6.28 6.40 -23.02
C PHE A 220 -6.43 7.88 -22.63
N LYS A 221 -7.63 8.31 -22.24
CA LYS A 221 -7.88 9.67 -21.70
C LYS A 221 -7.05 9.89 -20.42
N ASP A 222 -7.06 8.94 -19.49
CA ASP A 222 -6.28 9.01 -18.25
C ASP A 222 -4.77 9.12 -18.53
N ILE A 223 -4.26 8.42 -19.54
CA ILE A 223 -2.86 8.47 -19.94
C ILE A 223 -2.50 9.86 -20.49
N ILE A 224 -3.31 10.41 -21.40
CA ILE A 224 -3.00 11.68 -22.09
C ILE A 224 -3.16 12.88 -21.14
N PHE A 225 -4.19 12.86 -20.30
CA PHE A 225 -4.54 13.98 -19.41
C PHE A 225 -4.06 13.80 -17.96
N TYR A 226 -3.17 12.85 -17.69
CA TYR A 226 -2.68 12.59 -16.34
C TYR A 226 -1.93 13.79 -15.76
N LYS A 227 -2.52 14.43 -14.75
CA LYS A 227 -1.96 15.59 -14.04
C LYS A 227 -1.44 15.25 -12.62
N GLY A 228 -1.53 13.99 -12.20
CA GLY A 228 -1.13 13.56 -10.87
C GLY A 228 0.38 13.38 -10.70
N ILE A 229 0.78 13.08 -9.48
CA ILE A 229 2.15 12.67 -9.12
C ILE A 229 2.45 11.33 -9.77
N ARG A 230 3.54 11.25 -10.54
CA ARG A 230 3.94 10.01 -11.21
C ARG A 230 4.78 9.14 -10.30
N ARG A 231 4.62 7.82 -10.43
CA ARG A 231 5.44 6.85 -9.69
C ARG A 231 6.94 6.98 -10.03
N SER A 232 7.27 7.40 -11.23
CA SER A 232 8.67 7.71 -11.61
C SER A 232 9.27 8.91 -10.87
N ASP A 233 8.44 9.88 -10.44
CA ASP A 233 8.92 10.98 -9.60
C ASP A 233 9.14 10.49 -8.15
N MET A 234 8.28 9.60 -7.66
CA MET A 234 8.49 8.93 -6.37
C MET A 234 9.76 8.03 -6.38
N ALA A 235 10.09 7.40 -7.51
CA ALA A 235 11.34 6.64 -7.63
C ALA A 235 12.60 7.52 -7.47
N LYS A 236 12.55 8.81 -7.80
CA LYS A 236 13.64 9.76 -7.52
C LYS A 236 13.80 10.02 -6.03
N GLU A 237 12.67 10.14 -5.31
CA GLU A 237 12.69 10.24 -3.84
C GLU A 237 13.33 9.00 -3.20
N VAL A 238 13.01 7.80 -3.71
CA VAL A 238 13.64 6.55 -3.23
C VAL A 238 15.14 6.54 -3.47
N LEU A 239 15.60 6.96 -4.65
CA LEU A 239 17.05 7.11 -4.94
C LEU A 239 17.69 8.11 -3.99
N GLN A 240 17.05 9.23 -3.72
CA GLN A 240 17.56 10.26 -2.81
C GLN A 240 17.71 9.73 -1.38
N GLY A 241 16.71 9.02 -0.87
CA GLY A 241 16.67 8.53 0.51
C GLY A 241 17.50 7.27 0.75
N TYR A 242 17.55 6.35 -0.24
CA TYR A 242 18.00 4.98 0.00
C TYR A 242 19.09 4.46 -0.94
N LYS A 243 19.63 5.27 -1.85
CA LYS A 243 20.63 4.82 -2.83
C LYS A 243 21.80 4.05 -2.19
N LYS A 244 22.28 4.50 -1.03
CA LYS A 244 23.41 3.86 -0.30
C LYS A 244 23.10 2.46 0.24
N LYS A 245 21.82 2.09 0.32
CA LYS A 245 21.34 0.77 0.80
C LYS A 245 21.02 -0.19 -0.34
N MET A 246 20.96 0.31 -1.59
CA MET A 246 20.54 -0.49 -2.73
C MET A 246 21.62 -1.45 -3.20
N MET A 247 21.22 -2.63 -3.62
CA MET A 247 22.03 -3.50 -4.47
C MET A 247 22.16 -2.85 -5.87
N PRO A 248 23.25 -3.12 -6.62
CA PRO A 248 23.48 -2.48 -7.92
C PRO A 248 22.36 -2.64 -8.96
N ASP A 249 21.75 -3.81 -9.02
CA ASP A 249 20.62 -4.12 -9.91
C ASP A 249 19.35 -3.36 -9.53
N VAL A 250 19.09 -3.20 -8.23
CA VAL A 250 17.99 -2.40 -7.67
C VAL A 250 18.20 -0.92 -7.96
N GLU A 251 19.43 -0.40 -7.77
CA GLU A 251 19.77 0.99 -8.09
C GLU A 251 19.58 1.27 -9.59
N ASP A 252 20.05 0.38 -10.47
CA ASP A 252 19.86 0.50 -11.91
C ASP A 252 18.39 0.46 -12.30
N ALA A 253 17.57 -0.40 -11.65
CA ALA A 253 16.13 -0.45 -11.87
C ALA A 253 15.43 0.84 -11.47
N PHE A 254 15.69 1.38 -10.26
CA PHE A 254 15.13 2.67 -9.83
C PHE A 254 15.61 3.82 -10.72
N SER A 255 16.88 3.87 -11.09
CA SER A 255 17.45 4.89 -11.97
C SER A 255 16.79 4.84 -13.37
N THR A 256 16.64 3.65 -13.94
CA THR A 256 15.94 3.44 -15.21
C THR A 256 14.51 3.96 -15.13
N PHE A 257 13.76 3.63 -14.07
CA PHE A 257 12.37 4.05 -13.89
C PHE A 257 12.25 5.55 -13.57
N ALA A 258 13.13 6.11 -12.77
CA ALA A 258 13.11 7.53 -12.40
C ALA A 258 13.37 8.47 -13.60
N TYR A 259 14.25 8.06 -14.53
CA TYR A 259 14.73 8.93 -15.59
C TYR A 259 14.22 8.58 -17.00
N TYR A 260 13.33 7.58 -17.16
CA TYR A 260 12.86 7.12 -18.47
C TYR A 260 12.24 8.23 -19.34
N ARG A 261 11.64 9.25 -18.73
CA ARG A 261 11.06 10.38 -19.47
C ARG A 261 12.10 11.30 -20.11
N LYS A 262 13.32 11.30 -19.58
CA LYS A 262 14.46 12.12 -20.06
C LYS A 262 15.48 11.31 -20.85
N SER A 263 15.38 9.97 -20.87
CA SER A 263 16.33 9.06 -21.50
C SER A 263 15.65 8.04 -22.38
N ILE A 264 15.90 8.11 -23.69
CA ILE A 264 15.37 7.12 -24.65
C ILE A 264 15.86 5.71 -24.32
N ARG A 265 17.12 5.58 -23.85
CA ARG A 265 17.70 4.30 -23.42
C ARG A 265 16.88 3.69 -22.27
N CYS A 266 16.59 4.48 -21.24
CA CYS A 266 15.78 4.03 -20.11
C CYS A 266 14.34 3.69 -20.53
N LYS A 267 13.75 4.49 -21.43
CA LYS A 267 12.41 4.22 -21.97
C LYS A 267 12.37 2.90 -22.74
N VAL A 268 13.34 2.66 -23.63
CA VAL A 268 13.46 1.39 -24.37
C VAL A 268 13.64 0.23 -23.41
N LYS A 269 14.51 0.35 -22.40
CA LYS A 269 14.70 -0.67 -21.37
C LYS A 269 13.40 -1.05 -20.66
N LEU A 270 12.57 -0.06 -20.28
CA LEU A 270 11.24 -0.30 -19.70
C LEU A 270 10.27 -0.96 -20.68
N LEU A 271 10.27 -0.55 -21.95
CA LEU A 271 9.43 -1.15 -22.98
C LEU A 271 9.84 -2.58 -23.32
N CYS A 272 11.12 -2.93 -23.14
CA CYS A 272 11.66 -4.28 -23.38
C CYS A 272 11.52 -5.22 -22.17
N VAL A 273 11.06 -4.77 -21.00
CA VAL A 273 10.79 -5.66 -19.85
C VAL A 273 9.85 -6.78 -20.29
N PRO A 274 10.22 -8.08 -20.12
CA PRO A 274 9.38 -9.18 -20.56
C PRO A 274 8.11 -9.30 -19.72
N TYR A 275 7.06 -9.87 -20.31
CA TYR A 275 5.85 -10.21 -19.60
C TYR A 275 6.10 -11.37 -18.62
N GLN A 276 5.48 -11.29 -17.44
CA GLN A 276 5.45 -12.37 -16.45
C GLN A 276 4.00 -12.66 -16.05
N ASP A 277 3.66 -13.90 -15.78
CA ASP A 277 2.30 -14.34 -15.45
C ASP A 277 1.78 -13.88 -14.06
N THR A 278 2.64 -13.18 -13.31
CA THR A 278 2.26 -12.57 -12.02
C THR A 278 1.27 -11.42 -12.15
N VAL A 279 1.12 -10.84 -13.34
CA VAL A 279 0.16 -9.79 -13.66
C VAL A 279 -0.65 -10.15 -14.90
N SER A 280 -1.88 -9.67 -15.02
CA SER A 280 -2.67 -9.91 -16.22
C SER A 280 -2.05 -9.25 -17.44
N ARG A 281 -2.11 -9.91 -18.62
CA ARG A 281 -1.63 -9.35 -19.89
C ARG A 281 -2.22 -7.97 -20.17
N ARG A 282 -3.51 -7.79 -19.88
CA ARG A 282 -4.19 -6.49 -20.05
C ARG A 282 -3.56 -5.40 -19.18
N SER A 283 -3.29 -5.68 -17.91
CA SER A 283 -2.64 -4.73 -16.99
C SER A 283 -1.22 -4.41 -17.45
N PHE A 284 -0.46 -5.42 -17.88
CA PHE A 284 0.89 -5.24 -18.40
C PHE A 284 0.93 -4.35 -19.64
N ILE A 285 0.02 -4.57 -20.61
CA ILE A 285 -0.11 -3.71 -21.81
C ILE A 285 -0.44 -2.27 -21.41
N LYS A 286 -1.37 -2.05 -20.47
CA LYS A 286 -1.69 -0.71 -19.97
C LYS A 286 -0.46 0.00 -19.39
N VAL A 287 0.36 -0.73 -18.63
CA VAL A 287 1.60 -0.18 -18.06
C VAL A 287 2.58 0.21 -19.18
N LYS A 288 2.77 -0.64 -20.21
CA LYS A 288 3.63 -0.31 -21.38
C LYS A 288 3.13 0.93 -22.13
N LEU A 289 1.83 1.06 -22.32
CA LEU A 289 1.24 2.26 -22.92
C LEU A 289 1.52 3.51 -22.06
N ARG A 290 1.39 3.42 -20.74
CA ARG A 290 1.75 4.53 -19.84
C ARG A 290 3.23 4.91 -19.93
N VAL A 291 4.13 3.95 -20.08
CA VAL A 291 5.57 4.21 -20.32
C VAL A 291 5.76 4.94 -21.64
N LEU A 292 5.12 4.45 -22.71
CA LEU A 292 5.21 5.04 -24.05
C LEU A 292 4.79 6.53 -24.05
N PHE A 293 3.70 6.86 -23.36
CA PHE A 293 3.13 8.21 -23.27
C PHE A 293 3.62 9.03 -22.05
N ASN A 294 4.67 8.59 -21.34
CA ASN A 294 5.24 9.28 -20.17
C ASN A 294 4.27 9.50 -18.99
N ALA A 295 3.35 8.59 -18.76
CA ALA A 295 2.24 8.72 -17.81
C ALA A 295 2.35 7.81 -16.56
N ILE A 296 3.54 7.33 -16.21
CA ILE A 296 3.76 6.47 -15.03
C ILE A 296 4.72 7.08 -14.01
#